data_7c465e93ac12ffa075d2193a3c361615
#
_entry.id   7c465e93ac12ffa075d2193a3c361615
#
_cell.length_a   1.000
_cell.length_b   1.000
_cell.length_c   1.000
_cell.angle_alpha   90.00
_cell.angle_beta   90.00
_cell.angle_gamma   90.00
#
_symmetry.space_group_name_H-M   'P 1'
#
loop_
_entity.id
_entity.type
_entity.pdbx_description
1 polymer ?
#
loop_
_entity_poly.entity_id
_entity_poly.type
_entity_poly.pdbx_seq_one_letter_code
_entity_poly.pdbx_strand_id
1 'polypeptide(L)'
;MTAQRTWPVERAQAWRDRVGWLVGANYLPSSAINALEMWQAETFDPATITRELDWAAGLGFNSMRVFLHDLAWKADPKGFAERIEQYLRISDQRGIGTMFVFFDSCWHPFPHAGRQREPEPGVHNSYWVQSPGATVLRAPGRFAELRDYVTDVVGRFRLDSRVHAWDIWNEPDNPNTNSRGSRDLGAAKGDVVAPLLEQAFLWARTCEPTQPLTSGLWIGEWSDASALTACWRAQLRCSDVISFHDYQPLSKFRDRANSLSRSGRPLLCTEYMARGTGSTFETILPEMKLTGIAAYNWGFVAGKSQTYIPWDSWQQPYEREPEPWFHDILRRDGTAYRPEETALIRNLTGGDR
;
A
#
# COMPACT_ATOMS: atom_id res chain seq x y z
N MET A 1 5.47 -26.43 -18.28
CA MET A 1 6.04 -25.51 -17.28
C MET A 1 5.26 -25.69 -16.00
N THR A 2 5.87 -26.18 -14.94
CA THR A 2 5.24 -26.27 -13.62
C THR A 2 4.92 -24.85 -13.15
N ALA A 3 3.64 -24.55 -12.96
CA ALA A 3 3.22 -23.27 -12.40
C ALA A 3 4.00 -23.06 -11.09
N GLN A 4 4.78 -21.99 -11.02
CA GLN A 4 5.60 -21.68 -9.86
C GLN A 4 4.68 -21.46 -8.66
N ARG A 5 4.80 -22.31 -7.65
CA ARG A 5 3.88 -22.35 -6.51
C ARG A 5 4.17 -21.22 -5.53
N THR A 6 3.15 -20.82 -4.78
CA THR A 6 3.31 -20.02 -3.55
C THR A 6 4.41 -20.62 -2.67
N TRP A 7 5.18 -19.79 -1.99
CA TRP A 7 6.27 -20.26 -1.11
C TRP A 7 5.76 -21.26 -0.05
N PRO A 8 6.56 -22.26 0.30
CA PRO A 8 6.34 -23.01 1.54
C PRO A 8 6.30 -22.06 2.75
N VAL A 9 5.55 -22.44 3.78
CA VAL A 9 5.40 -21.61 5.01
C VAL A 9 6.77 -21.36 5.65
N GLU A 10 7.62 -22.36 5.65
CA GLU A 10 8.98 -22.29 6.24
C GLU A 10 9.83 -21.21 5.53
N ARG A 11 9.71 -21.09 4.21
CA ARG A 11 10.41 -20.05 3.45
C ARG A 11 9.89 -18.65 3.82
N ALA A 12 8.58 -18.51 3.97
CA ALA A 12 7.97 -17.25 4.36
C ALA A 12 8.37 -16.84 5.78
N GLN A 13 8.42 -17.80 6.70
CA GLN A 13 8.91 -17.58 8.08
C GLN A 13 10.39 -17.19 8.10
N ALA A 14 11.24 -17.90 7.35
CA ALA A 14 12.66 -17.56 7.24
C ALA A 14 12.90 -16.17 6.65
N TRP A 15 12.04 -15.72 5.73
CA TRP A 15 12.06 -14.33 5.23
C TRP A 15 11.75 -13.35 6.36
N ARG A 16 10.66 -13.57 7.13
CA ARG A 16 10.29 -12.72 8.28
C ARG A 16 11.44 -12.64 9.29
N ASP A 17 12.04 -13.78 9.63
CA ASP A 17 13.13 -13.84 10.63
C ASP A 17 14.36 -13.05 10.16
N ARG A 18 14.60 -13.00 8.84
CA ARG A 18 15.71 -12.23 8.25
C ARG A 18 15.44 -10.73 8.24
N VAL A 19 14.22 -10.30 7.86
CA VAL A 19 13.89 -8.86 7.75
C VAL A 19 13.51 -8.24 9.10
N GLY A 20 13.15 -9.06 10.09
CA GLY A 20 12.70 -8.59 11.39
C GLY A 20 11.29 -8.00 11.38
N TRP A 21 10.97 -7.23 12.40
CA TRP A 21 9.69 -6.53 12.48
C TRP A 21 9.70 -5.31 11.57
N LEU A 22 8.90 -5.35 10.50
CA LEU A 22 8.74 -4.24 9.58
C LEU A 22 7.72 -3.24 10.13
N VAL A 23 8.11 -1.97 10.18
CA VAL A 23 7.27 -0.88 10.65
C VAL A 23 7.50 0.37 9.82
N GLY A 24 6.41 1.02 9.42
CA GLY A 24 6.45 2.22 8.59
C GLY A 24 5.07 2.71 8.20
N ALA A 25 4.98 3.32 7.05
CA ALA A 25 3.76 3.92 6.54
C ALA A 25 3.54 3.59 5.05
N ASN A 26 2.30 3.76 4.61
CA ASN A 26 2.01 3.95 3.19
C ASN A 26 2.54 5.32 2.80
N TYR A 27 3.47 5.36 1.85
CA TYR A 27 4.21 6.56 1.52
C TYR A 27 3.87 7.09 0.14
N LEU A 28 3.45 8.32 0.12
CA LEU A 28 3.37 9.20 -1.03
C LEU A 28 4.00 10.54 -0.62
N PRO A 29 4.95 11.12 -1.37
CA PRO A 29 5.54 12.40 -0.99
C PRO A 29 4.46 13.49 -0.93
N SER A 30 4.55 14.40 0.05
CA SER A 30 3.55 15.46 0.27
C SER A 30 3.36 16.39 -0.92
N SER A 31 4.31 16.41 -1.85
CA SER A 31 4.26 17.14 -3.11
C SER A 31 3.42 16.45 -4.21
N ALA A 32 3.05 15.16 -4.03
CA ALA A 32 2.28 14.40 -5.00
C ALA A 32 0.84 14.15 -4.53
N ILE A 33 -0.11 14.16 -5.46
CA ILE A 33 -1.52 13.87 -5.17
C ILE A 33 -1.87 12.38 -5.35
N ASN A 34 -1.09 11.68 -6.15
CA ASN A 34 -1.26 10.24 -6.46
C ASN A 34 0.04 9.63 -6.98
N ALA A 35 0.02 8.32 -7.22
CA ALA A 35 1.17 7.58 -7.73
C ALA A 35 1.64 8.07 -9.12
N LEU A 36 0.76 8.58 -9.98
CA LEU A 36 1.18 9.15 -11.26
C LEU A 36 2.04 10.39 -11.06
N GLU A 37 1.61 11.35 -10.21
CA GLU A 37 2.40 12.55 -9.92
C GLU A 37 3.74 12.20 -9.25
N MET A 38 3.76 11.18 -8.40
CA MET A 38 5.01 10.71 -7.78
C MET A 38 6.00 10.17 -8.81
N TRP A 39 5.55 9.44 -9.84
CA TRP A 39 6.45 8.65 -10.69
C TRP A 39 6.67 9.18 -12.10
N GLN A 40 5.97 10.22 -12.55
CA GLN A 40 6.24 10.85 -13.84
C GLN A 40 7.53 11.70 -13.82
N ALA A 41 8.23 11.79 -14.94
CA ALA A 41 9.52 12.47 -15.05
C ALA A 41 9.46 13.95 -14.64
N GLU A 42 8.37 14.62 -15.03
CA GLU A 42 8.19 16.05 -14.81
C GLU A 42 7.86 16.43 -13.36
N THR A 43 7.41 15.44 -12.57
CA THR A 43 6.90 15.69 -11.21
C THR A 43 7.59 14.87 -10.13
N PHE A 44 8.52 13.98 -10.51
CA PHE A 44 9.34 13.23 -9.58
C PHE A 44 10.18 14.16 -8.71
N ASP A 45 9.98 14.14 -7.40
CA ASP A 45 10.57 15.10 -6.45
C ASP A 45 11.50 14.42 -5.44
N PRO A 46 12.75 14.14 -5.81
CA PRO A 46 13.70 13.48 -4.91
C PRO A 46 14.07 14.33 -3.69
N ALA A 47 13.91 15.64 -3.74
CA ALA A 47 14.22 16.51 -2.61
C ALA A 47 13.17 16.33 -1.49
N THR A 48 11.88 16.35 -1.83
CA THR A 48 10.80 16.04 -0.87
C THR A 48 10.91 14.62 -0.35
N ILE A 49 11.14 13.63 -1.24
CA ILE A 49 11.33 12.23 -0.84
C ILE A 49 12.48 12.10 0.16
N THR A 50 13.63 12.73 -0.10
CA THR A 50 14.79 12.72 0.79
C THR A 50 14.43 13.23 2.18
N ARG A 51 13.85 14.42 2.24
CA ARG A 51 13.47 15.10 3.48
C ARG A 51 12.47 14.28 4.31
N GLU A 52 11.43 13.75 3.67
CA GLU A 52 10.38 13.01 4.36
C GLU A 52 10.86 11.64 4.83
N LEU A 53 11.75 10.97 4.08
CA LEU A 53 12.37 9.74 4.53
C LEU A 53 13.40 9.98 5.65
N ASP A 54 14.02 11.17 5.76
CA ASP A 54 14.78 11.56 6.96
C ASP A 54 13.89 11.60 8.19
N TRP A 55 12.68 12.17 8.08
CA TRP A 55 11.71 12.17 9.18
C TRP A 55 11.24 10.77 9.55
N ALA A 56 11.03 9.91 8.55
CA ALA A 56 10.66 8.51 8.77
C ALA A 56 11.74 7.72 9.52
N ALA A 57 13.01 7.89 9.13
CA ALA A 57 14.15 7.30 9.84
C ALA A 57 14.23 7.79 11.28
N GLY A 58 14.00 9.10 11.53
CA GLY A 58 13.93 9.67 12.89
C GLY A 58 12.79 9.13 13.75
N LEU A 59 11.75 8.54 13.14
CA LEU A 59 10.70 7.78 13.83
C LEU A 59 11.07 6.30 14.02
N GLY A 60 12.21 5.84 13.48
CA GLY A 60 12.64 4.44 13.49
C GLY A 60 11.84 3.56 12.52
N PHE A 61 11.20 4.14 11.50
CA PHE A 61 10.61 3.36 10.42
C PHE A 61 11.70 2.68 9.59
N ASN A 62 11.51 1.41 9.27
CA ASN A 62 12.46 0.61 8.52
C ASN A 62 11.88 0.06 7.20
N SER A 63 10.62 0.37 6.90
CA SER A 63 9.98 -0.06 5.66
C SER A 63 8.90 0.91 5.22
N MET A 64 8.82 1.25 3.92
CA MET A 64 7.72 2.01 3.34
C MET A 64 6.93 1.16 2.35
N ARG A 65 5.60 1.30 2.34
CA ARG A 65 4.73 0.74 1.30
C ARG A 65 4.43 1.82 0.28
N VAL A 66 4.79 1.58 -0.99
CA VAL A 66 4.82 2.61 -2.04
C VAL A 66 4.11 2.12 -3.29
N PHE A 67 3.13 2.91 -3.74
CA PHE A 67 2.31 2.59 -4.91
C PHE A 67 3.04 2.96 -6.20
N LEU A 68 3.10 2.02 -7.12
CA LEU A 68 3.52 2.20 -8.50
C LEU A 68 2.29 2.49 -9.39
N HIS A 69 2.50 2.81 -10.67
CA HIS A 69 1.40 3.03 -11.60
C HIS A 69 1.75 2.60 -13.02
N ASP A 70 0.88 1.79 -13.64
CA ASP A 70 1.06 1.24 -14.99
C ASP A 70 1.22 2.32 -16.07
N LEU A 71 0.48 3.42 -15.99
CA LEU A 71 0.59 4.51 -16.96
C LEU A 71 1.91 5.28 -16.85
N ALA A 72 2.49 5.45 -15.65
CA ALA A 72 3.79 6.07 -15.50
C ALA A 72 4.89 5.20 -16.11
N TRP A 73 4.83 3.88 -15.90
CA TRP A 73 5.72 2.93 -16.57
C TRP A 73 5.50 2.95 -18.09
N LYS A 74 4.26 2.89 -18.57
CA LYS A 74 3.95 2.85 -20.00
C LYS A 74 4.46 4.08 -20.75
N ALA A 75 4.43 5.24 -20.12
CA ALA A 75 4.90 6.49 -20.72
C ALA A 75 6.44 6.51 -20.92
N ASP A 76 7.18 5.94 -19.97
CA ASP A 76 8.65 5.95 -19.96
C ASP A 76 9.20 4.78 -19.13
N PRO A 77 9.22 3.53 -19.65
CA PRO A 77 9.63 2.36 -18.87
C PRO A 77 11.07 2.45 -18.33
N LYS A 78 11.98 3.02 -19.12
CA LYS A 78 13.38 3.17 -18.71
C LYS A 78 13.54 4.21 -17.61
N GLY A 79 13.02 5.41 -17.81
CA GLY A 79 13.10 6.47 -16.79
C GLY A 79 12.29 6.12 -15.54
N PHE A 80 11.18 5.38 -15.67
CA PHE A 80 10.44 4.86 -14.53
C PHE A 80 11.31 3.94 -13.65
N ALA A 81 12.06 3.03 -14.26
CA ALA A 81 13.00 2.17 -13.53
C ALA A 81 14.16 2.97 -12.90
N GLU A 82 14.65 3.99 -13.58
CA GLU A 82 15.69 4.90 -13.04
C GLU A 82 15.18 5.69 -11.83
N ARG A 83 13.92 6.13 -11.84
CA ARG A 83 13.27 6.79 -10.69
C ARG A 83 13.05 5.83 -9.52
N ILE A 84 12.63 4.58 -9.77
CA ILE A 84 12.58 3.54 -8.73
C ILE A 84 13.97 3.32 -8.11
N GLU A 85 15.01 3.19 -8.93
CA GLU A 85 16.39 3.03 -8.46
C GLU A 85 16.83 4.23 -7.61
N GLN A 86 16.49 5.46 -8.02
CA GLN A 86 16.81 6.65 -7.25
C GLN A 86 16.05 6.68 -5.91
N TYR A 87 14.77 6.31 -5.90
CA TYR A 87 13.97 6.19 -4.69
C TYR A 87 14.59 5.14 -3.74
N LEU A 88 14.88 3.95 -4.23
CA LEU A 88 15.50 2.87 -3.44
C LEU A 88 16.84 3.28 -2.84
N ARG A 89 17.66 4.01 -3.56
CA ARG A 89 18.93 4.54 -3.05
C ARG A 89 18.71 5.57 -1.93
N ILE A 90 17.72 6.45 -2.08
CA ILE A 90 17.38 7.45 -1.05
C ILE A 90 16.89 6.75 0.22
N SER A 91 16.03 5.74 0.10
CA SER A 91 15.46 5.02 1.24
C SER A 91 16.51 4.13 1.94
N ASP A 92 17.33 3.42 1.16
CA ASP A 92 18.39 2.54 1.68
C ASP A 92 19.46 3.29 2.50
N GLN A 93 19.83 4.50 2.07
CA GLN A 93 20.74 5.38 2.84
C GLN A 93 20.21 5.71 4.24
N ARG A 94 18.93 5.46 4.51
CA ARG A 94 18.23 5.67 5.78
C ARG A 94 17.84 4.39 6.49
N GLY A 95 18.32 3.24 5.98
CA GLY A 95 17.96 1.92 6.51
C GLY A 95 16.50 1.55 6.28
N ILE A 96 15.84 2.16 5.29
CA ILE A 96 14.43 1.92 4.98
C ILE A 96 14.31 1.09 3.71
N GLY A 97 13.77 -0.12 3.81
CA GLY A 97 13.39 -0.92 2.65
C GLY A 97 12.00 -0.58 2.14
N THR A 98 11.58 -1.23 1.05
CA THR A 98 10.35 -0.85 0.36
C THR A 98 9.49 -2.07 0.02
N MET A 99 8.19 -1.98 0.30
CA MET A 99 7.16 -2.83 -0.29
C MET A 99 6.51 -2.05 -1.43
N PHE A 100 6.67 -2.50 -2.66
CA PHE A 100 5.99 -1.86 -3.80
C PHE A 100 4.63 -2.47 -4.06
N VAL A 101 3.63 -1.61 -4.34
CA VAL A 101 2.28 -1.97 -4.75
C VAL A 101 2.13 -1.76 -6.26
N PHE A 102 1.77 -2.81 -7.02
CA PHE A 102 1.63 -2.72 -8.47
C PHE A 102 0.32 -2.10 -8.90
N PHE A 103 -0.78 -2.70 -8.45
CA PHE A 103 -2.13 -2.30 -8.84
C PHE A 103 -2.92 -1.81 -7.64
N ASP A 104 -3.90 -0.96 -7.93
CA ASP A 104 -4.75 -0.34 -6.92
C ASP A 104 -6.16 -0.14 -7.45
N SER A 105 -7.14 -0.61 -6.71
CA SER A 105 -8.55 -0.45 -7.07
C SER A 105 -9.22 0.75 -6.43
N CYS A 106 -8.48 1.59 -5.66
CA CYS A 106 -9.08 2.66 -4.87
C CYS A 106 -9.31 3.96 -5.66
N TRP A 107 -10.42 4.57 -5.37
CA TRP A 107 -10.89 5.90 -5.73
C TRP A 107 -11.17 6.09 -7.22
N HIS A 108 -10.48 7.01 -7.91
CA HIS A 108 -10.90 7.46 -9.22
C HIS A 108 -10.56 6.44 -10.33
N PRO A 109 -11.58 5.90 -11.06
CA PRO A 109 -11.38 4.77 -11.97
C PRO A 109 -10.82 5.12 -13.34
N PHE A 110 -10.60 6.42 -13.64
CA PHE A 110 -10.13 6.89 -14.95
C PHE A 110 -8.82 7.66 -14.82
N PRO A 111 -7.68 6.94 -14.61
CA PRO A 111 -6.38 7.58 -14.60
C PRO A 111 -5.99 8.11 -15.97
N HIS A 112 -5.22 9.17 -16.01
CA HIS A 112 -4.60 9.70 -17.22
C HIS A 112 -3.18 10.17 -16.92
N ALA A 113 -2.24 9.90 -17.83
CA ALA A 113 -0.88 10.40 -17.76
C ALA A 113 -0.84 11.92 -17.98
N GLY A 114 0.27 12.55 -17.57
CA GLY A 114 0.48 13.99 -17.67
C GLY A 114 0.07 14.72 -16.39
N ARG A 115 -0.17 16.02 -16.50
CA ARG A 115 -0.47 16.89 -15.37
C ARG A 115 -1.66 16.36 -14.57
N GLN A 116 -1.46 16.13 -13.29
CA GLN A 116 -2.53 15.75 -12.39
C GLN A 116 -3.31 16.98 -11.92
N ARG A 117 -4.55 16.77 -11.46
CA ARG A 117 -5.39 17.85 -10.92
C ARG A 117 -4.88 18.26 -9.54
N GLU A 118 -5.11 19.52 -9.19
CA GLU A 118 -4.89 19.96 -7.80
C GLU A 118 -5.94 19.32 -6.87
N PRO A 119 -5.59 19.10 -5.59
CA PRO A 119 -6.53 18.50 -4.65
C PRO A 119 -7.81 19.33 -4.51
N GLU A 120 -8.93 18.65 -4.38
CA GLU A 120 -10.19 19.29 -3.96
C GLU A 120 -10.09 19.61 -2.47
N PRO A 121 -10.09 20.87 -2.04
CA PRO A 121 -9.88 21.22 -0.65
C PRO A 121 -10.87 20.54 0.29
N GLY A 122 -10.38 20.00 1.38
CA GLY A 122 -11.21 19.35 2.39
C GLY A 122 -11.74 17.96 2.00
N VAL A 123 -11.19 17.33 0.94
CA VAL A 123 -11.61 16.01 0.49
C VAL A 123 -10.43 15.02 0.51
N HIS A 124 -10.60 13.94 1.25
CA HIS A 124 -9.65 12.83 1.37
C HIS A 124 -9.36 12.20 0.00
N ASN A 125 -8.08 12.08 -0.38
CA ASN A 125 -7.63 11.42 -1.61
C ASN A 125 -8.43 11.81 -2.87
N SER A 126 -8.81 13.09 -3.00
CA SER A 126 -9.77 13.58 -3.98
C SER A 126 -9.43 13.22 -5.43
N TYR A 127 -8.16 13.06 -5.75
CA TYR A 127 -7.66 12.66 -7.07
C TYR A 127 -6.65 11.53 -7.01
N TRP A 128 -6.77 10.66 -6.01
CA TRP A 128 -6.13 9.36 -6.05
C TRP A 128 -6.74 8.54 -7.19
N VAL A 129 -5.91 7.87 -7.99
CA VAL A 129 -6.33 7.19 -9.22
C VAL A 129 -5.96 5.72 -9.21
N GLN A 130 -6.83 4.89 -9.77
CA GLN A 130 -6.63 3.45 -9.87
C GLN A 130 -5.53 3.07 -10.87
N SER A 131 -4.89 1.94 -10.61
CA SER A 131 -3.99 1.24 -11.53
C SER A 131 -4.31 -0.27 -11.50
N PRO A 132 -4.74 -0.90 -12.63
CA PRO A 132 -5.15 -0.25 -13.87
C PRO A 132 -6.51 0.42 -13.73
N GLY A 133 -6.79 1.38 -14.60
CA GLY A 133 -8.10 2.04 -14.62
C GLY A 133 -9.22 1.16 -15.16
N ALA A 134 -10.48 1.53 -14.86
CA ALA A 134 -11.68 0.78 -15.26
C ALA A 134 -11.78 0.53 -16.77
N THR A 135 -11.23 1.40 -17.62
CA THR A 135 -11.18 1.20 -19.06
C THR A 135 -10.37 -0.03 -19.45
N VAL A 136 -9.27 -0.30 -18.76
CA VAL A 136 -8.45 -1.50 -18.99
C VAL A 136 -9.16 -2.73 -18.44
N LEU A 137 -9.73 -2.63 -17.22
CA LEU A 137 -10.46 -3.73 -16.58
C LEU A 137 -11.65 -4.23 -17.42
N ARG A 138 -12.31 -3.32 -18.17
CA ARG A 138 -13.40 -3.68 -19.09
C ARG A 138 -12.93 -4.28 -20.43
N ALA A 139 -11.62 -4.33 -20.67
CA ALA A 139 -11.06 -4.77 -21.94
C ALA A 139 -10.00 -5.88 -21.73
N PRO A 140 -10.41 -7.14 -21.49
CA PRO A 140 -9.48 -8.25 -21.19
C PRO A 140 -8.36 -8.44 -22.24
N GLY A 141 -8.59 -8.08 -23.50
CA GLY A 141 -7.56 -8.12 -24.55
C GLY A 141 -6.37 -7.17 -24.29
N ARG A 142 -6.50 -6.24 -23.35
CA ARG A 142 -5.42 -5.31 -22.95
C ARG A 142 -4.58 -5.81 -21.77
N PHE A 143 -4.93 -6.92 -21.17
CA PHE A 143 -4.21 -7.43 -19.98
C PHE A 143 -2.75 -7.78 -20.26
N ALA A 144 -2.40 -8.08 -21.52
CA ALA A 144 -1.01 -8.26 -21.92
C ALA A 144 -0.11 -7.02 -21.65
N GLU A 145 -0.67 -5.81 -21.75
CA GLU A 145 0.04 -4.56 -21.43
C GLU A 145 0.47 -4.52 -19.96
N LEU A 146 -0.36 -5.05 -19.07
CA LEU A 146 -0.10 -5.12 -17.63
C LEU A 146 0.95 -6.17 -17.28
N ARG A 147 0.99 -7.29 -18.05
CA ARG A 147 2.03 -8.30 -17.89
C ARG A 147 3.42 -7.71 -18.09
N ASP A 148 3.59 -6.96 -19.17
CA ASP A 148 4.89 -6.39 -19.52
C ASP A 148 5.36 -5.39 -18.42
N TYR A 149 4.44 -4.61 -17.85
CA TYR A 149 4.71 -3.74 -16.69
C TYR A 149 5.19 -4.53 -15.47
N VAL A 150 4.44 -5.57 -15.05
CA VAL A 150 4.79 -6.38 -13.88
C VAL A 150 6.12 -7.10 -14.10
N THR A 151 6.31 -7.73 -15.26
CA THR A 151 7.51 -8.52 -15.53
C THR A 151 8.76 -7.67 -15.71
N ASP A 152 8.65 -6.47 -16.30
CA ASP A 152 9.78 -5.55 -16.41
C ASP A 152 10.24 -5.07 -15.03
N VAL A 153 9.31 -4.57 -14.20
CA VAL A 153 9.66 -4.02 -12.87
C VAL A 153 10.16 -5.13 -11.94
N VAL A 154 9.42 -6.24 -11.79
CA VAL A 154 9.88 -7.35 -10.93
C VAL A 154 11.19 -7.91 -11.44
N GLY A 155 11.33 -8.12 -12.75
CA GLY A 155 12.54 -8.68 -13.36
C GLY A 155 13.80 -7.86 -13.07
N ARG A 156 13.69 -6.52 -13.08
CA ARG A 156 14.80 -5.60 -12.77
C ARG A 156 15.24 -5.68 -11.32
N PHE A 157 14.30 -5.75 -10.38
CA PHE A 157 14.56 -5.65 -8.95
C PHE A 157 14.39 -7.00 -8.20
N ARG A 158 14.26 -8.12 -8.91
CA ARG A 158 13.98 -9.47 -8.36
C ARG A 158 14.99 -9.98 -7.32
N LEU A 159 16.22 -9.47 -7.34
CA LEU A 159 17.29 -9.84 -6.41
C LEU A 159 17.71 -8.67 -5.50
N ASP A 160 17.00 -7.55 -5.56
CA ASP A 160 17.34 -6.35 -4.82
C ASP A 160 16.84 -6.46 -3.37
N SER A 161 17.78 -6.49 -2.41
CA SER A 161 17.46 -6.62 -1.00
C SER A 161 16.79 -5.39 -0.38
N ARG A 162 16.83 -4.24 -1.06
CA ARG A 162 16.13 -3.02 -0.66
C ARG A 162 14.60 -3.15 -0.85
N VAL A 163 14.18 -4.08 -1.70
CA VAL A 163 12.76 -4.42 -1.88
C VAL A 163 12.40 -5.53 -0.90
N HIS A 164 11.54 -5.22 0.07
CA HIS A 164 11.10 -6.15 1.10
C HIS A 164 10.06 -7.15 0.58
N ALA A 165 9.08 -6.65 -0.17
CA ALA A 165 7.99 -7.47 -0.72
C ALA A 165 7.36 -6.78 -1.95
N TRP A 166 6.58 -7.56 -2.71
CA TRP A 166 5.75 -7.09 -3.81
C TRP A 166 4.28 -7.28 -3.44
N ASP A 167 3.55 -6.18 -3.31
CA ASP A 167 2.09 -6.18 -3.16
C ASP A 167 1.47 -6.08 -4.55
N ILE A 168 0.88 -7.17 -4.99
CA ILE A 168 0.40 -7.29 -6.38
C ILE A 168 -0.81 -6.40 -6.63
N TRP A 169 -1.68 -6.25 -5.61
CA TRP A 169 -2.88 -5.44 -5.79
C TRP A 169 -3.43 -4.95 -4.45
N ASN A 170 -3.57 -3.64 -4.33
CA ASN A 170 -4.26 -3.01 -3.22
C ASN A 170 -5.78 -3.08 -3.40
N GLU A 171 -6.48 -3.66 -2.41
CA GLU A 171 -7.95 -3.71 -2.35
C GLU A 171 -8.61 -4.07 -3.70
N PRO A 172 -8.27 -5.23 -4.30
CA PRO A 172 -8.61 -5.52 -5.69
C PRO A 172 -10.11 -5.47 -6.01
N ASP A 173 -10.97 -5.79 -5.04
CA ASP A 173 -12.43 -5.80 -5.17
C ASP A 173 -13.13 -4.54 -4.63
N ASN A 174 -12.38 -3.46 -4.33
CA ASN A 174 -12.98 -2.23 -3.81
C ASN A 174 -13.92 -1.59 -4.84
N PRO A 175 -15.23 -1.51 -4.57
CA PRO A 175 -16.22 -1.01 -5.51
C PRO A 175 -16.26 0.53 -5.59
N ASN A 176 -15.53 1.24 -4.73
CA ASN A 176 -15.49 2.71 -4.64
C ASN A 176 -16.86 3.38 -4.46
N THR A 177 -17.75 2.75 -3.72
CA THR A 177 -19.13 3.25 -3.53
C THR A 177 -19.18 4.62 -2.86
N ASN A 178 -18.14 4.97 -2.10
CA ASN A 178 -18.08 6.21 -1.33
C ASN A 178 -17.47 7.40 -2.11
N SER A 179 -16.85 7.16 -3.28
CA SER A 179 -16.23 8.23 -4.05
C SER A 179 -17.22 8.96 -4.96
N ARG A 180 -17.03 10.26 -5.16
CA ARG A 180 -17.90 11.09 -5.98
C ARG A 180 -17.80 10.74 -7.46
N GLY A 181 -18.96 10.59 -8.13
CA GLY A 181 -19.05 10.40 -9.57
C GLY A 181 -18.31 9.17 -10.07
N SER A 182 -18.05 8.21 -9.23
CA SER A 182 -17.41 6.96 -9.62
C SER A 182 -18.29 6.21 -10.62
N ARG A 183 -17.73 5.95 -11.82
CA ARG A 183 -18.30 5.06 -12.84
C ARG A 183 -17.53 3.75 -12.90
N ASP A 184 -17.04 3.30 -11.79
CA ASP A 184 -16.29 2.06 -11.66
C ASP A 184 -17.16 0.81 -11.97
N LEU A 185 -16.57 -0.38 -11.84
CA LEU A 185 -17.28 -1.64 -12.06
C LEU A 185 -18.30 -1.97 -10.95
N GLY A 186 -18.26 -1.25 -9.84
CA GLY A 186 -19.15 -1.46 -8.70
C GLY A 186 -19.02 -2.86 -8.10
N ALA A 187 -20.13 -3.48 -7.71
CA ALA A 187 -20.14 -4.80 -7.08
C ALA A 187 -19.54 -5.93 -7.95
N ALA A 188 -19.55 -5.78 -9.27
CA ALA A 188 -18.96 -6.76 -10.17
C ALA A 188 -17.43 -6.73 -10.25
N LYS A 189 -16.79 -5.75 -9.60
CA LYS A 189 -15.33 -5.54 -9.71
C LYS A 189 -14.54 -6.76 -9.28
N GLY A 190 -14.90 -7.37 -8.17
CA GLY A 190 -14.22 -8.55 -7.64
C GLY A 190 -14.20 -9.72 -8.62
N ASP A 191 -15.30 -9.98 -9.33
CA ASP A 191 -15.36 -11.06 -10.33
C ASP A 191 -14.51 -10.78 -11.57
N VAL A 192 -14.41 -9.49 -11.97
CA VAL A 192 -13.55 -9.08 -13.10
C VAL A 192 -12.08 -9.13 -12.71
N VAL A 193 -11.74 -8.70 -11.50
CA VAL A 193 -10.36 -8.55 -11.06
C VAL A 193 -9.76 -9.88 -10.58
N ALA A 194 -10.53 -10.78 -9.97
CA ALA A 194 -9.99 -12.03 -9.41
C ALA A 194 -9.14 -12.85 -10.41
N PRO A 195 -9.56 -13.14 -11.65
CA PRO A 195 -8.74 -13.88 -12.61
C PRO A 195 -7.49 -13.08 -13.05
N LEU A 196 -7.59 -11.77 -13.15
CA LEU A 196 -6.45 -10.92 -13.48
C LEU A 196 -5.43 -10.85 -12.33
N LEU A 197 -5.89 -10.81 -11.08
CA LEU A 197 -5.04 -10.88 -9.89
C LEU A 197 -4.20 -12.17 -9.89
N GLU A 198 -4.84 -13.32 -10.16
CA GLU A 198 -4.11 -14.60 -10.28
C GLU A 198 -3.06 -14.57 -11.39
N GLN A 199 -3.40 -13.99 -12.54
CA GLN A 199 -2.44 -13.82 -13.64
C GLN A 199 -1.29 -12.89 -13.24
N ALA A 200 -1.56 -11.80 -12.54
CA ALA A 200 -0.53 -10.85 -12.09
C ALA A 200 0.46 -11.50 -11.12
N PHE A 201 -0.04 -12.32 -10.18
CA PHE A 201 0.84 -13.15 -9.35
C PHE A 201 1.72 -14.10 -10.19
N LEU A 202 1.14 -14.76 -11.20
CA LEU A 202 1.91 -15.64 -12.08
C LEU A 202 2.98 -14.87 -12.86
N TRP A 203 2.66 -13.70 -13.40
CA TRP A 203 3.64 -12.86 -14.11
C TRP A 203 4.82 -12.49 -13.21
N ALA A 204 4.53 -12.01 -12.00
CA ALA A 204 5.59 -11.68 -11.05
C ALA A 204 6.44 -12.91 -10.69
N ARG A 205 5.83 -14.08 -10.51
CA ARG A 205 6.54 -15.33 -10.19
C ARG A 205 7.44 -15.82 -11.32
N THR A 206 7.09 -15.56 -12.59
CA THR A 206 7.97 -15.94 -13.72
C THR A 206 9.32 -15.24 -13.69
N CYS A 207 9.41 -14.11 -12.97
CA CYS A 207 10.68 -13.39 -12.75
C CYS A 207 11.54 -14.00 -11.62
N GLU A 208 11.03 -14.99 -10.87
CA GLU A 208 11.73 -15.67 -9.77
C GLU A 208 12.27 -14.69 -8.70
N PRO A 209 11.43 -13.79 -8.14
CA PRO A 209 11.89 -12.85 -7.14
C PRO A 209 12.31 -13.54 -5.83
N THR A 210 13.33 -12.97 -5.17
CA THR A 210 13.74 -13.39 -3.82
C THR A 210 12.85 -12.78 -2.73
N GLN A 211 12.01 -11.86 -3.09
CA GLN A 211 11.03 -11.20 -2.23
C GLN A 211 9.69 -11.95 -2.27
N PRO A 212 8.91 -11.95 -1.19
CA PRO A 212 7.57 -12.53 -1.17
C PRO A 212 6.59 -11.69 -1.97
N LEU A 213 5.56 -12.35 -2.50
CA LEU A 213 4.41 -11.72 -3.13
C LEU A 213 3.21 -11.76 -2.19
N THR A 214 2.40 -10.70 -2.20
CA THR A 214 1.16 -10.60 -1.41
C THR A 214 0.09 -9.79 -2.14
N SER A 215 -1.13 -9.78 -1.62
CA SER A 215 -2.21 -8.83 -1.96
C SER A 215 -3.16 -8.73 -0.78
N GLY A 216 -3.38 -7.51 -0.29
CA GLY A 216 -4.05 -7.26 0.98
C GLY A 216 -5.55 -7.49 0.96
N LEU A 217 -6.04 -8.31 1.91
CA LEU A 217 -7.44 -8.41 2.28
C LEU A 217 -7.85 -7.12 3.01
N TRP A 218 -8.98 -6.52 2.69
CA TRP A 218 -9.34 -5.22 3.27
C TRP A 218 -10.71 -5.17 3.95
N ILE A 219 -11.66 -6.01 3.52
CA ILE A 219 -13.03 -6.05 4.04
C ILE A 219 -13.53 -7.49 4.15
N GLY A 220 -14.46 -7.73 5.05
CA GLY A 220 -15.13 -9.02 5.21
C GLY A 220 -14.63 -9.85 6.38
N GLU A 221 -15.17 -11.06 6.47
CA GLU A 221 -14.78 -12.08 7.45
C GLU A 221 -14.13 -13.25 6.71
N TRP A 222 -12.86 -13.51 7.07
CA TRP A 222 -12.02 -14.46 6.32
C TRP A 222 -11.83 -15.81 7.04
N SER A 223 -12.54 -15.99 8.17
CA SER A 223 -12.46 -17.21 8.99
C SER A 223 -13.24 -18.40 8.41
N ASP A 224 -14.27 -18.11 7.60
CA ASP A 224 -15.09 -19.12 6.95
C ASP A 224 -14.73 -19.25 5.48
N ALA A 225 -14.09 -20.37 5.12
CA ALA A 225 -13.68 -20.64 3.75
C ALA A 225 -14.85 -20.70 2.75
N SER A 226 -16.07 -21.02 3.21
CA SER A 226 -17.28 -21.08 2.37
C SER A 226 -17.78 -19.69 1.98
N ALA A 227 -17.51 -18.68 2.81
CA ALA A 227 -17.91 -17.29 2.60
C ALA A 227 -16.94 -16.47 1.76
N LEU A 228 -15.74 -17.02 1.46
CA LEU A 228 -14.73 -16.29 0.69
C LEU A 228 -15.20 -16.01 -0.74
N THR A 229 -15.03 -14.77 -1.20
CA THR A 229 -15.21 -14.39 -2.60
C THR A 229 -14.12 -15.00 -3.49
N ALA A 230 -14.28 -14.95 -4.81
CA ALA A 230 -13.23 -15.37 -5.74
C ALA A 230 -11.94 -14.57 -5.52
N CYS A 231 -12.07 -13.26 -5.28
CA CYS A 231 -10.95 -12.36 -5.03
C CYS A 231 -10.19 -12.72 -3.74
N TRP A 232 -10.90 -12.90 -2.60
CA TRP A 232 -10.27 -13.27 -1.32
C TRP A 232 -9.59 -14.63 -1.38
N ARG A 233 -10.21 -15.62 -2.08
CA ARG A 233 -9.54 -16.90 -2.34
C ARG A 233 -8.25 -16.76 -3.12
N ALA A 234 -8.24 -15.90 -4.15
CA ALA A 234 -7.03 -15.63 -4.93
C ALA A 234 -5.94 -14.96 -4.06
N GLN A 235 -6.30 -13.95 -3.27
CA GLN A 235 -5.39 -13.26 -2.35
C GLN A 235 -4.74 -14.25 -1.36
N LEU A 236 -5.55 -15.05 -0.65
CA LEU A 236 -5.04 -16.02 0.33
C LEU A 236 -4.20 -17.14 -0.31
N ARG A 237 -4.62 -17.66 -1.46
CA ARG A 237 -3.97 -18.79 -2.13
C ARG A 237 -2.67 -18.41 -2.81
N CYS A 238 -2.59 -17.21 -3.39
CA CYS A 238 -1.44 -16.79 -4.18
C CYS A 238 -0.37 -16.05 -3.37
N SER A 239 -0.67 -15.60 -2.15
CA SER A 239 0.25 -14.84 -1.31
C SER A 239 1.26 -15.73 -0.59
N ASP A 240 2.52 -15.30 -0.57
CA ASP A 240 3.60 -15.94 0.20
C ASP A 240 3.57 -15.53 1.66
N VAL A 241 3.21 -14.29 1.92
CA VAL A 241 2.93 -13.69 3.23
C VAL A 241 1.53 -13.08 3.17
N ILE A 242 0.80 -13.05 4.28
CA ILE A 242 -0.59 -12.57 4.26
C ILE A 242 -0.62 -11.09 4.65
N SER A 243 -1.00 -10.22 3.73
CA SER A 243 -1.27 -8.82 4.03
C SER A 243 -2.77 -8.56 4.20
N PHE A 244 -3.09 -7.60 5.07
CA PHE A 244 -4.47 -7.21 5.34
C PHE A 244 -4.56 -5.76 5.81
N HIS A 245 -5.74 -5.17 5.67
CA HIS A 245 -6.08 -3.85 6.22
C HIS A 245 -7.03 -4.00 7.39
N ASP A 246 -6.82 -3.22 8.42
CA ASP A 246 -7.75 -3.19 9.55
C ASP A 246 -7.79 -1.82 10.22
N TYR A 247 -8.92 -1.15 10.10
CA TYR A 247 -9.19 0.14 10.73
C TYR A 247 -10.15 0.01 11.92
N GLN A 248 -10.29 -1.20 12.48
CA GLN A 248 -11.18 -1.47 13.59
C GLN A 248 -10.47 -1.30 14.95
N PRO A 249 -11.23 -1.16 16.04
CA PRO A 249 -10.67 -1.19 17.39
C PRO A 249 -9.94 -2.50 17.71
N LEU A 250 -9.03 -2.48 18.68
CA LEU A 250 -8.11 -3.55 19.03
C LEU A 250 -8.76 -4.94 19.16
N SER A 251 -9.95 -5.05 19.74
CA SER A 251 -10.63 -6.35 19.88
C SER A 251 -10.90 -7.00 18.53
N LYS A 252 -11.42 -6.24 17.59
CA LYS A 252 -11.70 -6.69 16.22
C LYS A 252 -10.43 -6.97 15.43
N PHE A 253 -9.42 -6.13 15.57
CA PHE A 253 -8.10 -6.36 15.02
C PHE A 253 -7.53 -7.73 15.46
N ARG A 254 -7.58 -8.02 16.76
CA ARG A 254 -7.13 -9.31 17.31
C ARG A 254 -7.89 -10.50 16.73
N ASP A 255 -9.22 -10.41 16.63
CA ASP A 255 -10.05 -11.47 16.07
C ASP A 255 -9.63 -11.80 14.63
N ARG A 256 -9.43 -10.77 13.80
CA ARG A 256 -8.99 -10.91 12.41
C ARG A 256 -7.57 -11.44 12.29
N ALA A 257 -6.62 -10.87 13.03
CA ALA A 257 -5.24 -11.31 13.06
C ALA A 257 -5.13 -12.79 13.50
N ASN A 258 -5.86 -13.18 14.55
CA ASN A 258 -5.91 -14.57 15.01
C ASN A 258 -6.50 -15.52 13.95
N SER A 259 -7.49 -15.07 13.19
CA SER A 259 -8.04 -15.87 12.09
C SER A 259 -7.00 -16.10 10.99
N LEU A 260 -6.31 -15.04 10.55
CA LEU A 260 -5.31 -15.12 9.48
C LEU A 260 -4.04 -15.88 9.92
N SER A 261 -3.66 -15.82 11.20
CA SER A 261 -2.49 -16.51 11.74
C SER A 261 -2.56 -18.04 11.61
N ARG A 262 -3.78 -18.61 11.49
CA ARG A 262 -3.99 -20.04 11.24
C ARG A 262 -3.37 -20.55 9.94
N SER A 263 -3.06 -19.64 9.00
CA SER A 263 -2.34 -19.97 7.78
C SER A 263 -0.87 -20.38 8.04
N GLY A 264 -0.32 -20.09 9.23
CA GLY A 264 1.09 -20.28 9.58
C GLY A 264 2.04 -19.31 8.86
N ARG A 265 1.53 -18.39 8.05
CA ARG A 265 2.32 -17.42 7.29
C ARG A 265 2.52 -16.12 8.06
N PRO A 266 3.64 -15.39 7.83
CA PRO A 266 3.80 -14.04 8.37
C PRO A 266 2.64 -13.13 7.99
N LEU A 267 2.20 -12.30 8.94
CA LEU A 267 1.13 -11.32 8.74
C LEU A 267 1.71 -9.92 8.59
N LEU A 268 1.15 -9.15 7.66
CA LEU A 268 1.48 -7.77 7.42
C LEU A 268 0.17 -6.95 7.44
N CYS A 269 -0.02 -6.10 8.45
CA CYS A 269 -1.09 -5.12 8.43
C CYS A 269 -0.63 -3.94 7.57
N THR A 270 -1.03 -3.96 6.30
CA THR A 270 -0.56 -3.01 5.30
C THR A 270 -1.32 -1.70 5.29
N GLU A 271 -2.42 -1.63 6.03
CA GLU A 271 -3.11 -0.38 6.37
C GLU A 271 -3.81 -0.49 7.72
N TYR A 272 -3.58 0.49 8.57
CA TYR A 272 -4.27 0.72 9.84
C TYR A 272 -4.15 2.20 10.22
N MET A 273 -4.65 2.55 11.36
CA MET A 273 -4.64 3.88 11.96
C MET A 273 -5.61 4.84 11.25
N ALA A 274 -6.78 4.92 11.83
CA ALA A 274 -7.80 5.92 11.53
C ALA A 274 -8.39 6.38 12.88
N ARG A 275 -8.00 7.54 13.36
CA ARG A 275 -8.33 7.98 14.74
C ARG A 275 -9.82 7.99 15.02
N GLY A 276 -10.62 8.36 14.02
CA GLY A 276 -12.08 8.37 14.14
C GLY A 276 -12.76 7.01 14.27
N THR A 277 -12.06 5.91 13.97
CA THR A 277 -12.62 4.54 14.07
C THR A 277 -12.14 3.80 15.33
N GLY A 278 -11.21 4.37 16.08
CA GLY A 278 -10.59 3.72 17.24
C GLY A 278 -9.39 2.83 16.90
N SER A 279 -8.98 2.77 15.64
CA SER A 279 -7.70 2.20 15.23
C SER A 279 -6.61 3.26 15.39
N THR A 280 -5.86 3.23 16.50
CA THR A 280 -4.88 4.25 16.86
C THR A 280 -3.51 3.65 17.11
N PHE A 281 -2.47 4.48 17.13
CA PHE A 281 -1.12 4.03 17.44
C PHE A 281 -1.02 3.42 18.84
N GLU A 282 -1.68 4.02 19.82
CA GLU A 282 -1.63 3.59 21.21
C GLU A 282 -2.22 2.19 21.42
N THR A 283 -3.24 1.85 20.64
CA THR A 283 -3.95 0.57 20.80
C THR A 283 -3.42 -0.52 19.89
N ILE A 284 -3.07 -0.22 18.65
CA ILE A 284 -2.79 -1.22 17.61
C ILE A 284 -1.28 -1.48 17.47
N LEU A 285 -0.43 -0.45 17.48
CA LEU A 285 1.00 -0.62 17.20
C LEU A 285 1.74 -1.47 18.24
N PRO A 286 1.49 -1.34 19.57
CA PRO A 286 2.08 -2.24 20.56
C PRO A 286 1.67 -3.70 20.37
N GLU A 287 0.43 -3.96 19.98
CA GLU A 287 -0.06 -5.31 19.68
C GLU A 287 0.66 -5.94 18.48
N MET A 288 0.82 -5.18 17.40
CA MET A 288 1.55 -5.65 16.22
C MET A 288 3.03 -5.94 16.55
N LYS A 289 3.67 -5.10 17.35
CA LYS A 289 5.03 -5.36 17.82
C LYS A 289 5.10 -6.65 18.63
N LEU A 290 4.19 -6.83 19.58
CA LEU A 290 4.13 -8.02 20.46
C LEU A 290 3.93 -9.32 19.66
N THR A 291 3.07 -9.26 18.63
CA THR A 291 2.71 -10.43 17.80
C THR A 291 3.61 -10.62 16.58
N GLY A 292 4.52 -9.68 16.31
CA GLY A 292 5.41 -9.71 15.15
C GLY A 292 4.69 -9.44 13.81
N ILE A 293 3.50 -8.84 13.84
CA ILE A 293 2.78 -8.42 12.65
C ILE A 293 3.42 -7.14 12.11
N ALA A 294 3.82 -7.12 10.84
CA ALA A 294 4.36 -5.93 10.21
C ALA A 294 3.29 -4.81 10.16
N ALA A 295 3.70 -3.55 10.36
CA ALA A 295 2.81 -2.43 10.59
C ALA A 295 3.05 -1.29 9.60
N TYR A 296 2.08 -1.01 8.72
CA TYR A 296 2.11 0.12 7.80
C TYR A 296 0.85 0.96 8.00
N ASN A 297 0.97 2.11 8.66
CA ASN A 297 -0.17 3.00 8.79
C ASN A 297 -0.51 3.71 7.47
N TRP A 298 -1.77 4.05 7.26
CA TRP A 298 -2.17 4.91 6.16
C TRP A 298 -1.88 6.37 6.49
N GLY A 299 -1.24 7.10 5.54
CA GLY A 299 -0.84 8.49 5.72
C GLY A 299 0.45 8.66 6.54
N PHE A 300 1.29 9.61 6.14
CA PHE A 300 2.54 9.91 6.84
C PHE A 300 2.73 11.40 7.01
N VAL A 301 2.87 12.15 5.92
CA VAL A 301 3.04 13.60 5.92
C VAL A 301 1.84 14.25 5.25
N ALA A 302 1.18 15.18 5.92
CA ALA A 302 0.07 15.93 5.37
C ALA A 302 0.50 16.66 4.08
N GLY A 303 -0.19 16.36 2.97
CA GLY A 303 0.18 16.84 1.65
C GLY A 303 -1.00 16.97 0.70
N LYS A 304 -0.73 16.92 -0.59
CA LYS A 304 -1.75 17.00 -1.64
C LYS A 304 -2.79 15.88 -1.57
N SER A 305 -2.44 14.69 -1.05
CA SER A 305 -3.38 13.58 -0.86
C SER A 305 -4.45 13.87 0.18
N GLN A 306 -4.21 14.81 1.12
CA GLN A 306 -5.13 15.18 2.21
C GLN A 306 -5.63 13.96 3.02
N THR A 307 -4.77 13.00 3.31
CA THR A 307 -5.10 11.79 4.07
C THR A 307 -5.44 12.08 5.53
N TYR A 308 -5.11 13.26 6.05
CA TYR A 308 -5.55 13.72 7.38
C TYR A 308 -7.05 14.06 7.45
N ILE A 309 -7.73 14.21 6.30
CA ILE A 309 -9.18 14.46 6.22
C ILE A 309 -9.93 13.12 6.34
N PRO A 310 -11.07 13.05 7.07
CA PRO A 310 -11.88 11.84 7.18
C PRO A 310 -12.54 11.40 5.86
N TRP A 311 -12.90 10.11 5.79
CA TRP A 311 -13.50 9.53 4.57
C TRP A 311 -14.88 10.07 4.22
N ASP A 312 -15.67 10.53 5.20
CA ASP A 312 -16.99 11.16 4.97
C ASP A 312 -16.90 12.50 4.23
N SER A 313 -15.70 13.05 4.08
CA SER A 313 -15.42 14.21 3.23
C SER A 313 -15.85 14.04 1.76
N TRP A 314 -15.99 12.79 1.30
CA TRP A 314 -16.52 12.50 -0.02
C TRP A 314 -18.01 12.83 -0.16
N GLN A 315 -18.76 12.87 0.92
CA GLN A 315 -20.14 13.30 0.99
C GLN A 315 -20.23 14.79 1.34
N GLN A 316 -19.42 15.23 2.29
CA GLN A 316 -19.39 16.61 2.76
C GLN A 316 -17.93 17.08 2.97
N PRO A 317 -17.36 17.87 2.06
CA PRO A 317 -16.02 18.43 2.20
C PRO A 317 -15.84 19.22 3.49
N TYR A 318 -14.66 19.12 4.09
CA TYR A 318 -14.31 19.87 5.29
C TYR A 318 -13.83 21.27 4.93
N GLU A 319 -14.49 22.30 5.50
CA GLU A 319 -14.10 23.70 5.33
C GLU A 319 -12.91 24.11 6.21
N ARG A 320 -12.61 23.31 7.22
CA ARG A 320 -11.53 23.53 8.19
C ARG A 320 -10.78 22.23 8.44
N GLU A 321 -9.56 22.36 8.97
CA GLU A 321 -8.77 21.21 9.43
C GLU A 321 -9.58 20.40 10.46
N PRO A 322 -9.73 19.06 10.25
CA PRO A 322 -10.49 18.23 11.19
C PRO A 322 -9.74 18.06 12.52
N GLU A 323 -10.49 17.90 13.61
CA GLU A 323 -9.98 17.54 14.92
C GLU A 323 -10.76 16.33 15.45
N PRO A 324 -10.11 15.15 15.59
CA PRO A 324 -8.71 14.86 15.23
C PRO A 324 -8.48 14.66 13.73
N TRP A 325 -7.23 14.78 13.30
CA TRP A 325 -6.80 14.28 12.00
C TRP A 325 -7.08 12.79 11.85
N PHE A 326 -7.43 12.37 10.64
CA PHE A 326 -7.85 10.98 10.45
C PHE A 326 -6.66 10.02 10.41
N HIS A 327 -5.65 10.28 9.56
CA HIS A 327 -4.50 9.40 9.39
C HIS A 327 -3.14 10.04 9.68
N ASP A 328 -2.72 11.08 8.98
CA ASP A 328 -1.33 11.55 8.94
C ASP A 328 -0.67 11.76 10.32
N ILE A 329 0.65 11.58 10.36
CA ILE A 329 1.49 11.69 11.56
C ILE A 329 2.13 13.07 11.66
N LEU A 330 2.65 13.56 10.53
CA LEU A 330 3.43 14.80 10.47
C LEU A 330 2.72 15.88 9.65
N ARG A 331 2.90 17.10 10.08
CA ARG A 331 2.58 18.28 9.30
C ARG A 331 3.56 18.42 8.12
N ARG A 332 3.23 19.26 7.16
CA ARG A 332 4.03 19.46 5.95
C ARG A 332 5.46 19.98 6.22
N ASP A 333 5.67 20.60 7.36
CA ASP A 333 6.98 21.08 7.82
C ASP A 333 7.76 20.05 8.66
N GLY A 334 7.20 18.83 8.83
CA GLY A 334 7.80 17.75 9.62
C GLY A 334 7.46 17.79 11.11
N THR A 335 6.72 18.78 11.58
CA THR A 335 6.27 18.80 12.97
C THR A 335 5.21 17.73 13.22
N ALA A 336 5.25 17.10 14.39
CA ALA A 336 4.27 16.10 14.77
C ALA A 336 2.87 16.71 14.91
N TYR A 337 1.86 16.06 14.34
CA TYR A 337 0.47 16.41 14.63
C TYR A 337 0.16 16.15 16.11
N ARG A 338 0.55 14.97 16.62
CA ARG A 338 0.48 14.60 18.04
C ARG A 338 1.84 14.14 18.53
N PRO A 339 2.56 14.94 19.32
CA PRO A 339 3.88 14.59 19.82
C PRO A 339 3.93 13.27 20.60
N GLU A 340 2.85 12.95 21.34
CA GLU A 340 2.70 11.70 22.09
C GLU A 340 2.69 10.46 21.19
N GLU A 341 2.07 10.52 20.01
CA GLU A 341 2.06 9.42 19.05
C GLU A 341 3.48 9.19 18.47
N THR A 342 4.17 10.26 18.10
CA THR A 342 5.56 10.14 17.59
C THR A 342 6.52 9.67 18.67
N ALA A 343 6.33 10.05 19.92
CA ALA A 343 7.11 9.54 21.04
C ALA A 343 6.86 8.04 21.25
N LEU A 344 5.60 7.58 21.17
CA LEU A 344 5.25 6.17 21.25
C LEU A 344 5.88 5.37 20.10
N ILE A 345 5.79 5.87 18.87
CA ILE A 345 6.38 5.21 17.70
C ILE A 345 7.89 5.03 17.94
N ARG A 346 8.63 6.10 18.27
CA ARG A 346 10.08 6.02 18.56
C ARG A 346 10.40 5.02 19.67
N ASN A 347 9.62 4.99 20.74
CA ASN A 347 9.84 4.05 21.84
C ASN A 347 9.66 2.60 21.38
N LEU A 348 8.73 2.33 20.49
CA LEU A 348 8.48 0.98 19.98
C LEU A 348 9.48 0.56 18.90
N THR A 349 9.94 1.48 18.07
CA THR A 349 10.84 1.21 16.92
C THR A 349 12.32 1.32 17.27
N GLY A 350 12.67 2.02 18.35
CA GLY A 350 14.05 2.37 18.70
C GLY A 350 14.57 3.58 17.91
N GLY A 351 13.67 4.41 17.37
CA GLY A 351 14.03 5.66 16.68
C GLY A 351 14.75 6.67 17.57
N ASP A 352 15.40 7.66 16.97
CA ASP A 352 16.12 8.70 17.69
C ASP A 352 15.19 9.53 18.59
N ARG A 353 15.66 9.85 19.80
CA ARG A 353 14.94 10.64 20.80
C ARG A 353 15.16 12.13 20.56
#